data_35ecc6d2918c6cf31f0b606a1db8b1de
#
_entry.id   35ecc6d2918c6cf31f0b606a1db8b1de
#
_cell.length_a   1.000
_cell.length_b   1.000
_cell.length_c   1.000
_cell.angle_alpha   90.00
_cell.angle_beta   90.00
_cell.angle_gamma   90.00
#
_symmetry.space_group_name_H-M   'P 1'
#
loop_
_entity.id
_entity.type
_entity.pdbx_description
1 polymer ?
#
loop_
_entity_poly.entity_id
_entity_poly.type
_entity_poly.pdbx_seq_one_letter_code
_entity_poly.pdbx_strand_id
1 'polypeptide(L)'
;MEGLGQHQVDRGVAVIAGALTELDEVSLLGLDQTATAASLVEIAVAEARLGELKHRVLAHASQVRVEEATGAATTATWLARATRTTVRTSRRAVHLATALETYARLREGYAAGAVNTEQAEVIARALDALPVDVPATVRAAAEQRLVELAAHHDACDLRVLGDRVLDVVAPAVADAHEAARLEAEERAAARKTMLTMTPDGQGSVHGRFTVPEL
;
A
#
# COMPACT_ATOMS: atom_id res chain seq x y z
N MET A 1 -31.93 17.08 24.90
CA MET A 1 -30.86 16.43 24.08
C MET A 1 -30.50 17.42 22.98
N GLU A 2 -29.55 18.29 23.29
CA GLU A 2 -29.06 19.28 22.33
C GLU A 2 -28.32 18.55 21.22
N GLY A 3 -28.70 18.86 19.97
CA GLY A 3 -28.13 18.23 18.80
C GLY A 3 -26.62 18.47 18.74
N LEU A 4 -25.85 17.40 18.89
CA LEU A 4 -24.46 17.35 18.45
C LEU A 4 -24.47 17.82 16.98
N GLY A 5 -23.98 19.03 16.74
CA GLY A 5 -23.91 19.61 15.40
C GLY A 5 -23.25 18.61 14.48
N GLN A 6 -23.88 18.31 13.34
CA GLN A 6 -23.37 17.38 12.34
C GLN A 6 -21.89 17.64 12.07
N HIS A 7 -21.06 16.60 12.19
CA HIS A 7 -19.60 16.74 12.04
C HIS A 7 -19.26 17.31 10.65
N GLN A 8 -18.16 18.07 10.56
CA GLN A 8 -17.75 18.71 9.29
C GLN A 8 -17.56 17.70 8.15
N VAL A 9 -17.10 16.48 8.44
CA VAL A 9 -16.96 15.39 7.46
C VAL A 9 -18.32 15.01 6.90
N ASP A 10 -19.37 14.85 7.76
CA ASP A 10 -20.71 14.47 7.32
C ASP A 10 -21.31 15.54 6.40
N ARG A 11 -21.13 16.82 6.76
CA ARG A 11 -21.57 17.94 5.92
C ARG A 11 -20.86 17.95 4.57
N GLY A 12 -19.52 17.73 4.57
CA GLY A 12 -18.75 17.66 3.33
C GLY A 12 -19.20 16.50 2.43
N VAL A 13 -19.42 15.32 3.00
CA VAL A 13 -19.92 14.15 2.26
C VAL A 13 -21.33 14.42 1.70
N ALA A 14 -22.22 15.07 2.47
CA ALA A 14 -23.55 15.44 1.99
C ALA A 14 -23.50 16.43 0.81
N VAL A 15 -22.58 17.40 0.82
CA VAL A 15 -22.37 18.33 -0.32
C VAL A 15 -21.90 17.56 -1.56
N ILE A 16 -20.95 16.63 -1.43
CA ILE A 16 -20.48 15.80 -2.54
C ILE A 16 -21.63 14.97 -3.11
N ALA A 17 -22.41 14.31 -2.23
CA ALA A 17 -23.56 13.52 -2.66
C ALA A 17 -24.61 14.39 -3.38
N GLY A 18 -24.88 15.60 -2.90
CA GLY A 18 -25.80 16.55 -3.56
C GLY A 18 -25.32 16.93 -4.95
N ALA A 19 -24.02 17.28 -5.10
CA ALA A 19 -23.45 17.60 -6.39
C ALA A 19 -23.52 16.43 -7.38
N LEU A 20 -23.31 15.20 -6.94
CA LEU A 20 -23.47 14.01 -7.78
C LEU A 20 -24.93 13.83 -8.23
N THR A 21 -25.89 14.04 -7.33
CA THR A 21 -27.31 13.98 -7.68
C THR A 21 -27.73 15.02 -8.73
N GLU A 22 -27.15 16.23 -8.68
CA GLU A 22 -27.38 17.26 -9.70
C GLU A 22 -26.87 16.84 -11.09
N LEU A 23 -25.91 15.92 -11.15
CA LEU A 23 -25.32 15.40 -12.38
C LEU A 23 -26.03 14.13 -12.92
N ASP A 24 -26.91 13.49 -12.15
CA ASP A 24 -27.53 12.21 -12.54
C ASP A 24 -28.27 12.27 -13.89
N GLU A 25 -28.91 13.39 -14.20
CA GLU A 25 -29.69 13.56 -15.44
C GLU A 25 -29.00 14.47 -16.47
N VAL A 26 -27.74 14.85 -16.25
CA VAL A 26 -27.04 15.74 -17.18
C VAL A 26 -26.66 15.00 -18.46
N SER A 27 -27.12 15.56 -19.61
CA SER A 27 -26.78 15.01 -20.92
C SER A 27 -25.32 15.25 -21.26
N LEU A 28 -24.60 14.18 -21.61
CA LEU A 28 -23.19 14.25 -22.04
C LEU A 28 -23.04 14.58 -23.54
N LEU A 29 -24.13 14.71 -24.31
CA LEU A 29 -24.11 14.98 -25.75
C LEU A 29 -23.47 16.33 -26.12
N GLY A 30 -23.38 17.26 -25.17
CA GLY A 30 -22.74 18.56 -25.35
C GLY A 30 -21.23 18.58 -25.15
N LEU A 31 -20.63 17.48 -24.66
CA LEU A 31 -19.19 17.36 -24.45
C LEU A 31 -18.51 16.95 -25.76
N ASP A 32 -17.62 17.78 -26.26
CA ASP A 32 -16.70 17.40 -27.32
C ASP A 32 -15.57 16.50 -26.82
N GLN A 33 -14.71 16.04 -27.72
CA GLN A 33 -13.60 15.15 -27.41
C GLN A 33 -12.66 15.75 -26.33
N THR A 34 -12.34 17.03 -26.44
CA THR A 34 -11.41 17.72 -25.54
C THR A 34 -12.02 17.89 -24.14
N ALA A 35 -13.28 18.34 -24.07
CA ALA A 35 -14.02 18.48 -22.82
C ALA A 35 -14.22 17.13 -22.13
N THR A 36 -14.53 16.07 -22.89
CA THR A 36 -14.66 14.70 -22.35
C THR A 36 -13.36 14.22 -21.72
N ALA A 37 -12.23 14.39 -22.42
CA ALA A 37 -10.92 14.00 -21.89
C ALA A 37 -10.56 14.78 -20.61
N ALA A 38 -10.77 16.09 -20.60
CA ALA A 38 -10.53 16.93 -19.43
C ALA A 38 -11.41 16.50 -18.25
N SER A 39 -12.71 16.27 -18.48
CA SER A 39 -13.64 15.83 -17.42
C SER A 39 -13.21 14.50 -16.80
N LEU A 40 -12.75 13.53 -17.61
CA LEU A 40 -12.27 12.25 -17.08
C LEU A 40 -11.04 12.41 -16.17
N VAL A 41 -10.10 13.28 -16.54
CA VAL A 41 -8.93 13.58 -15.71
C VAL A 41 -9.34 14.24 -14.39
N GLU A 42 -10.23 15.24 -14.44
CA GLU A 42 -10.72 15.92 -13.23
C GLU A 42 -11.51 14.97 -12.30
N ILE A 43 -12.29 14.05 -12.85
CA ILE A 43 -12.97 13.01 -12.08
C ILE A 43 -11.95 12.11 -11.39
N ALA A 44 -10.90 11.66 -12.08
CA ALA A 44 -9.85 10.84 -11.48
C ALA A 44 -9.12 11.55 -10.32
N VAL A 45 -8.86 12.85 -10.46
CA VAL A 45 -8.31 13.69 -9.40
C VAL A 45 -9.28 13.77 -8.20
N ALA A 46 -10.57 13.97 -8.47
CA ALA A 46 -11.60 14.03 -7.42
C ALA A 46 -11.74 12.69 -6.69
N GLU A 47 -11.69 11.55 -7.41
CA GLU A 47 -11.68 10.20 -6.83
C GLU A 47 -10.48 9.97 -5.91
N ALA A 48 -9.29 10.38 -6.30
CA ALA A 48 -8.09 10.30 -5.48
C ALA A 48 -8.25 11.10 -4.18
N ARG A 49 -8.71 12.34 -4.26
CA ARG A 49 -8.96 13.20 -3.09
C ARG A 49 -10.03 12.64 -2.16
N LEU A 50 -11.11 12.10 -2.71
CA LEU A 50 -12.15 11.41 -1.93
C LEU A 50 -11.62 10.12 -1.31
N GLY A 51 -10.74 9.42 -2.03
CA GLY A 51 -10.01 8.25 -1.54
C GLY A 51 -9.16 8.58 -0.32
N GLU A 52 -8.39 9.68 -0.35
CA GLU A 52 -7.61 10.14 0.81
C GLU A 52 -8.52 10.41 2.02
N LEU A 53 -9.59 11.18 1.84
CA LEU A 53 -10.56 11.45 2.90
C LEU A 53 -11.10 10.15 3.52
N LYS A 54 -11.49 9.20 2.68
CA LYS A 54 -11.96 7.88 3.12
C LYS A 54 -10.92 7.16 3.96
N HIS A 55 -9.65 7.13 3.53
CA HIS A 55 -8.59 6.45 4.27
C HIS A 55 -8.27 7.17 5.58
N ARG A 56 -8.30 8.50 5.62
CA ARG A 56 -8.14 9.27 6.86
C ARG A 56 -9.27 8.98 7.88
N VAL A 57 -10.52 8.90 7.41
CA VAL A 57 -11.66 8.48 8.26
C VAL A 57 -11.49 7.03 8.71
N LEU A 58 -10.96 6.16 7.85
CA LEU A 58 -10.72 4.75 8.18
C LEU A 58 -9.58 4.57 9.20
N ALA A 59 -8.51 5.38 9.14
CA ALA A 59 -7.49 5.41 10.17
C ALA A 59 -8.11 5.78 11.54
N HIS A 60 -8.93 6.82 11.57
CA HIS A 60 -9.66 7.19 12.77
C HIS A 60 -10.62 6.09 13.26
N ALA A 61 -11.32 5.41 12.34
CA ALA A 61 -12.19 4.28 12.69
C ALA A 61 -11.44 3.15 13.40
N SER A 62 -10.19 2.88 13.00
CA SER A 62 -9.31 1.92 13.69
C SER A 62 -8.90 2.42 15.09
N GLN A 63 -8.63 3.71 15.25
CA GLN A 63 -8.27 4.30 16.56
C GLN A 63 -9.43 4.23 17.57
N VAL A 64 -10.66 4.50 17.11
CA VAL A 64 -11.85 4.43 17.97
C VAL A 64 -12.45 3.03 18.06
N ARG A 65 -11.83 2.03 17.43
CA ARG A 65 -12.22 0.62 17.46
C ARG A 65 -13.68 0.41 17.05
N VAL A 66 -14.05 0.99 15.90
CA VAL A 66 -15.45 0.97 15.39
C VAL A 66 -16.04 -0.44 15.29
N GLU A 67 -15.23 -1.47 15.14
CA GLU A 67 -15.62 -2.88 15.09
C GLU A 67 -16.25 -3.38 16.39
N GLU A 68 -15.90 -2.82 17.54
CA GLU A 68 -16.44 -3.26 18.84
C GLU A 68 -17.96 -3.06 18.94
N ALA A 69 -18.46 -1.96 18.38
CA ALA A 69 -19.91 -1.67 18.39
C ALA A 69 -20.76 -2.74 17.66
N THR A 70 -20.14 -3.52 16.77
CA THR A 70 -20.84 -4.54 15.97
C THR A 70 -20.35 -5.97 16.26
N GLY A 71 -19.41 -6.15 17.17
CA GLY A 71 -18.77 -7.44 17.47
C GLY A 71 -17.96 -8.01 16.29
N ALA A 72 -17.50 -7.18 15.38
CA ALA A 72 -16.60 -7.62 14.31
C ALA A 72 -15.18 -7.81 14.85
N ALA A 73 -14.45 -8.80 14.33
CA ALA A 73 -13.13 -9.16 14.83
C ALA A 73 -12.04 -8.10 14.53
N THR A 74 -12.21 -7.31 13.48
CA THR A 74 -11.27 -6.26 13.07
C THR A 74 -12.00 -5.15 12.31
N THR A 75 -11.43 -3.93 12.27
CA THR A 75 -11.91 -2.82 11.44
C THR A 75 -12.08 -3.23 9.98
N ALA A 76 -11.17 -4.04 9.42
CA ALA A 76 -11.27 -4.53 8.05
C ALA A 76 -12.50 -5.44 7.85
N THR A 77 -12.81 -6.30 8.82
CA THR A 77 -14.00 -7.17 8.77
C THR A 77 -15.29 -6.36 8.91
N TRP A 78 -15.28 -5.36 9.79
CA TRP A 78 -16.38 -4.42 9.94
C TRP A 78 -16.61 -3.66 8.61
N LEU A 79 -15.58 -3.06 8.05
CA LEU A 79 -15.65 -2.30 6.79
C LEU A 79 -16.19 -3.16 5.65
N ALA A 80 -15.69 -4.41 5.52
CA ALA A 80 -16.13 -5.33 4.48
C ALA A 80 -17.64 -5.59 4.54
N ARG A 81 -18.19 -5.79 5.75
CA ARG A 81 -19.62 -5.99 5.97
C ARG A 81 -20.41 -4.73 5.70
N ALA A 82 -19.97 -3.59 6.25
CA ALA A 82 -20.68 -2.31 6.15
C ALA A 82 -20.75 -1.80 4.69
N THR A 83 -19.70 -2.03 3.89
CA THR A 83 -19.60 -1.55 2.51
C THR A 83 -19.81 -2.64 1.46
N ARG A 84 -20.07 -3.88 1.87
CA ARG A 84 -20.26 -5.06 0.98
C ARG A 84 -19.06 -5.31 0.07
N THR A 85 -17.86 -4.99 0.55
CA THR A 85 -16.60 -5.26 -0.15
C THR A 85 -15.97 -6.56 0.36
N THR A 86 -14.94 -7.06 -0.33
CA THR A 86 -14.22 -8.23 0.17
C THR A 86 -13.34 -7.88 1.37
N VAL A 87 -13.12 -8.84 2.29
CA VAL A 87 -12.21 -8.65 3.42
C VAL A 87 -10.79 -8.34 2.93
N ARG A 88 -10.38 -8.91 1.79
CA ARG A 88 -9.07 -8.62 1.18
C ARG A 88 -8.94 -7.15 0.78
N THR A 89 -9.95 -6.59 0.10
CA THR A 89 -9.98 -5.17 -0.28
C THR A 89 -9.98 -4.28 0.96
N SER A 90 -10.81 -4.61 1.96
CA SER A 90 -10.87 -3.86 3.21
C SER A 90 -9.57 -3.89 4.00
N ARG A 91 -8.84 -5.03 4.02
CA ARG A 91 -7.50 -5.10 4.64
C ARG A 91 -6.50 -4.20 3.93
N ARG A 92 -6.51 -4.13 2.60
CA ARG A 92 -5.65 -3.21 1.85
C ARG A 92 -5.97 -1.76 2.19
N ALA A 93 -7.26 -1.41 2.25
CA ALA A 93 -7.68 -0.06 2.62
C ALA A 93 -7.24 0.31 4.05
N VAL A 94 -7.39 -0.59 5.04
CA VAL A 94 -6.91 -0.35 6.41
C VAL A 94 -5.39 -0.20 6.43
N HIS A 95 -4.66 -1.04 5.71
CA HIS A 95 -3.20 -0.95 5.59
C HIS A 95 -2.78 0.42 5.01
N LEU A 96 -3.37 0.85 3.90
CA LEU A 96 -3.09 2.16 3.31
C LEU A 96 -3.45 3.29 4.28
N ALA A 97 -4.59 3.21 4.98
CA ALA A 97 -5.00 4.19 5.97
C ALA A 97 -3.94 4.38 7.08
N THR A 98 -3.37 3.27 7.57
CA THR A 98 -2.29 3.30 8.57
C THR A 98 -0.98 3.85 7.98
N ALA A 99 -0.62 3.45 6.77
CA ALA A 99 0.58 3.92 6.09
C ALA A 99 0.56 5.45 5.87
N LEU A 100 -0.60 6.02 5.52
CA LEU A 100 -0.77 7.46 5.33
C LEU A 100 -0.61 8.29 6.62
N GLU A 101 -0.70 7.68 7.81
CA GLU A 101 -0.34 8.33 9.08
C GLU A 101 1.18 8.47 9.24
N THR A 102 1.94 7.57 8.61
CA THR A 102 3.41 7.55 8.67
C THR A 102 4.04 8.34 7.52
N TYR A 103 3.50 8.20 6.31
CA TYR A 103 4.08 8.73 5.07
C TYR A 103 3.39 10.06 4.69
N ALA A 104 3.92 11.17 5.21
CA ALA A 104 3.29 12.48 5.08
C ALA A 104 3.27 13.00 3.64
N ARG A 105 4.34 12.81 2.87
CA ARG A 105 4.42 13.24 1.47
C ARG A 105 3.49 12.44 0.57
N LEU A 106 3.40 11.14 0.80
CA LEU A 106 2.44 10.28 0.11
C LEU A 106 1.01 10.75 0.37
N ARG A 107 0.68 11.05 1.63
CA ARG A 107 -0.64 11.58 2.00
C ARG A 107 -0.91 12.92 1.32
N GLU A 108 0.05 13.85 1.30
CA GLU A 108 -0.07 15.15 0.64
C GLU A 108 -0.32 15.00 -0.86
N GLY A 109 0.46 14.15 -1.54
CA GLY A 109 0.27 13.87 -2.97
C GLY A 109 -1.09 13.25 -3.28
N TYR A 110 -1.57 12.36 -2.41
CA TYR A 110 -2.88 11.72 -2.55
C TYR A 110 -4.02 12.72 -2.27
N ALA A 111 -3.90 13.56 -1.26
CA ALA A 111 -4.86 14.62 -0.95
C ALA A 111 -4.94 15.70 -2.04
N ALA A 112 -3.83 15.96 -2.73
CA ALA A 112 -3.79 16.86 -3.88
C ALA A 112 -4.37 16.22 -5.16
N GLY A 113 -4.53 14.88 -5.20
CA GLY A 113 -4.93 14.14 -6.40
C GLY A 113 -3.79 13.90 -7.39
N ALA A 114 -2.54 14.18 -6.99
CA ALA A 114 -1.34 13.91 -7.79
C ALA A 114 -0.93 12.43 -7.76
N VAL A 115 -1.40 11.68 -6.78
CA VAL A 115 -1.24 10.24 -6.63
C VAL A 115 -2.61 9.62 -6.53
N ASN A 116 -2.91 8.60 -7.33
CA ASN A 116 -4.17 7.87 -7.25
C ASN A 116 -4.11 6.73 -6.22
N THR A 117 -5.24 6.08 -5.94
CA THR A 117 -5.35 5.01 -4.92
C THR A 117 -4.42 3.83 -5.19
N GLU A 118 -4.32 3.38 -6.45
CA GLU A 118 -3.48 2.24 -6.82
C GLU A 118 -1.99 2.56 -6.64
N GLN A 119 -1.57 3.74 -7.07
CA GLN A 119 -0.21 4.23 -6.87
C GLN A 119 0.10 4.37 -5.37
N ALA A 120 -0.81 4.95 -4.57
CA ALA A 120 -0.65 5.09 -3.13
C ALA A 120 -0.48 3.73 -2.42
N GLU A 121 -1.26 2.72 -2.81
CA GLU A 121 -1.12 1.35 -2.28
C GLU A 121 0.25 0.74 -2.60
N VAL A 122 0.77 0.98 -3.80
CA VAL A 122 2.06 0.43 -4.23
C VAL A 122 3.21 1.15 -3.52
N ILE A 123 3.17 2.49 -3.46
CA ILE A 123 4.19 3.29 -2.77
C ILE A 123 4.23 2.94 -1.29
N ALA A 124 3.09 2.86 -0.61
CA ALA A 124 3.02 2.48 0.79
C ALA A 124 3.68 1.11 1.04
N ARG A 125 3.38 0.10 0.21
CA ARG A 125 3.99 -1.23 0.33
C ARG A 125 5.50 -1.21 0.07
N ALA A 126 5.97 -0.44 -0.91
CA ALA A 126 7.40 -0.33 -1.19
C ALA A 126 8.15 0.29 0.00
N LEU A 127 7.58 1.32 0.63
CA LEU A 127 8.15 1.96 1.81
C LEU A 127 8.11 1.07 3.06
N ASP A 128 7.05 0.29 3.23
CA ASP A 128 6.93 -0.68 4.34
C ASP A 128 7.89 -1.88 4.16
N ALA A 129 8.24 -2.22 2.93
CA ALA A 129 9.20 -3.28 2.62
C ALA A 129 10.66 -2.87 2.83
N LEU A 130 10.94 -1.57 3.04
CA LEU A 130 12.30 -1.12 3.33
C LEU A 130 12.82 -1.74 4.63
N PRO A 131 14.09 -2.18 4.68
CA PRO A 131 14.71 -2.74 5.87
C PRO A 131 14.53 -1.83 7.09
N VAL A 132 14.34 -2.42 8.27
CA VAL A 132 14.00 -1.69 9.51
C VAL A 132 15.13 -0.73 9.94
N ASP A 133 16.38 -1.09 9.65
CA ASP A 133 17.59 -0.34 9.98
C ASP A 133 17.94 0.77 8.96
N VAL A 134 17.15 0.93 7.91
CA VAL A 134 17.30 2.06 6.96
C VAL A 134 17.08 3.38 7.71
N PRO A 135 18.04 4.32 7.65
CA PRO A 135 17.92 5.63 8.30
C PRO A 135 16.64 6.38 7.89
N ALA A 136 16.05 7.11 8.84
CA ALA A 136 14.81 7.87 8.58
C ALA A 136 14.96 8.88 7.43
N THR A 137 16.16 9.47 7.25
CA THR A 137 16.47 10.40 6.14
C THR A 137 16.43 9.70 4.79
N VAL A 138 16.92 8.46 4.70
CA VAL A 138 16.89 7.64 3.47
C VAL A 138 15.46 7.21 3.17
N ARG A 139 14.70 6.80 4.21
CA ARG A 139 13.29 6.47 4.06
C ARG A 139 12.47 7.66 3.54
N ALA A 140 12.71 8.87 4.07
CA ALA A 140 12.08 10.10 3.60
C ALA A 140 12.47 10.45 2.15
N ALA A 141 13.73 10.21 1.75
CA ALA A 141 14.17 10.39 0.37
C ALA A 141 13.52 9.37 -0.58
N ALA A 142 13.36 8.11 -0.15
CA ALA A 142 12.66 7.08 -0.91
C ALA A 142 11.18 7.45 -1.10
N GLU A 143 10.50 7.90 -0.03
CA GLU A 143 9.12 8.38 -0.11
C GLU A 143 8.99 9.53 -1.11
N GLN A 144 9.84 10.56 -0.98
CA GLN A 144 9.83 11.69 -1.91
C GLN A 144 10.01 11.22 -3.35
N ARG A 145 10.98 10.35 -3.60
CA ARG A 145 11.29 9.87 -4.95
C ARG A 145 10.14 9.10 -5.56
N LEU A 146 9.50 8.21 -4.81
CA LEU A 146 8.37 7.43 -5.30
C LEU A 146 7.14 8.32 -5.59
N VAL A 147 6.88 9.33 -4.77
CA VAL A 147 5.80 10.30 -5.01
C VAL A 147 6.06 11.13 -6.27
N GLU A 148 7.31 11.59 -6.50
CA GLU A 148 7.69 12.29 -7.73
C GLU A 148 7.51 11.41 -8.98
N LEU A 149 7.89 10.14 -8.89
CA LEU A 149 7.74 9.18 -9.98
C LEU A 149 6.27 8.89 -10.32
N ALA A 150 5.35 9.01 -9.36
CA ALA A 150 3.92 8.79 -9.59
C ALA A 150 3.31 9.77 -10.62
N ALA A 151 3.94 10.93 -10.86
CA ALA A 151 3.51 11.85 -11.91
C ALA A 151 3.68 11.31 -13.34
N HIS A 152 4.52 10.27 -13.53
CA HIS A 152 4.93 9.78 -14.84
C HIS A 152 4.77 8.27 -15.03
N HIS A 153 4.44 7.53 -13.97
CA HIS A 153 4.41 6.07 -13.96
C HIS A 153 3.12 5.55 -13.36
N ASP A 154 2.57 4.51 -13.92
CA ASP A 154 1.43 3.80 -13.35
C ASP A 154 1.83 2.94 -12.12
N ALA A 155 0.85 2.30 -11.49
CA ALA A 155 1.08 1.46 -10.32
C ALA A 155 1.93 0.21 -10.62
N CYS A 156 1.95 -0.29 -11.86
CA CYS A 156 2.78 -1.43 -12.25
C CYS A 156 4.25 -1.05 -12.33
N ASP A 157 4.53 0.09 -12.98
CA ASP A 157 5.88 0.63 -13.07
C ASP A 157 6.42 1.02 -11.70
N LEU A 158 5.58 1.71 -10.88
CA LEU A 158 5.96 2.11 -9.52
C LEU A 158 6.31 0.94 -8.61
N ARG A 159 5.71 -0.23 -8.82
CA ARG A 159 6.08 -1.44 -8.07
C ARG A 159 7.51 -1.87 -8.38
N VAL A 160 7.88 -1.89 -9.68
CA VAL A 160 9.25 -2.24 -10.10
C VAL A 160 10.26 -1.21 -9.61
N LEU A 161 9.90 0.08 -9.70
CA LEU A 161 10.74 1.18 -9.23
C LEU A 161 10.87 1.18 -7.68
N GLY A 162 9.79 0.82 -6.99
CA GLY A 162 9.76 0.70 -5.53
C GLY A 162 10.69 -0.39 -5.01
N ASP A 163 10.75 -1.54 -5.68
CA ASP A 163 11.66 -2.65 -5.34
C ASP A 163 13.14 -2.23 -5.43
N ARG A 164 13.45 -1.20 -6.21
CA ARG A 164 14.81 -0.69 -6.43
C ARG A 164 15.04 0.73 -5.92
N VAL A 165 14.14 1.26 -5.13
CA VAL A 165 14.24 2.67 -4.71
C VAL A 165 15.50 2.95 -3.89
N LEU A 166 15.98 1.99 -3.09
CA LEU A 166 17.23 2.12 -2.34
C LEU A 166 18.47 2.21 -3.25
N ASP A 167 18.49 1.52 -4.38
CA ASP A 167 19.60 1.58 -5.34
C ASP A 167 19.79 3.02 -5.85
N VAL A 168 18.71 3.79 -5.91
CA VAL A 168 18.72 5.17 -6.40
C VAL A 168 19.00 6.18 -5.30
N VAL A 169 18.35 6.03 -4.12
CA VAL A 169 18.42 7.05 -3.06
C VAL A 169 19.57 6.84 -2.07
N ALA A 170 20.04 5.61 -1.94
CA ALA A 170 21.13 5.25 -1.02
C ALA A 170 21.88 3.98 -1.47
N PRO A 171 22.65 4.00 -2.59
CA PRO A 171 23.30 2.82 -3.15
C PRO A 171 24.14 2.05 -2.13
N ALA A 172 24.91 2.75 -1.29
CA ALA A 172 25.74 2.09 -0.26
C ALA A 172 24.93 1.33 0.78
N VAL A 173 23.70 1.77 1.06
CA VAL A 173 22.75 1.07 1.97
C VAL A 173 22.17 -0.14 1.26
N ALA A 174 21.82 -0.02 -0.02
CA ALA A 174 21.34 -1.12 -0.84
C ALA A 174 22.38 -2.23 -0.95
N ASP A 175 23.62 -1.90 -1.28
CA ASP A 175 24.75 -2.83 -1.39
C ASP A 175 25.00 -3.58 -0.07
N ALA A 176 24.96 -2.86 1.07
CA ALA A 176 25.16 -3.46 2.39
C ALA A 176 24.04 -4.46 2.74
N HIS A 177 22.79 -4.14 2.42
CA HIS A 177 21.65 -5.04 2.64
C HIS A 177 21.70 -6.26 1.72
N GLU A 178 22.06 -6.09 0.45
CA GLU A 178 22.22 -7.19 -0.49
C GLU A 178 23.34 -8.15 -0.04
N ALA A 179 24.49 -7.61 0.37
CA ALA A 179 25.59 -8.42 0.90
C ALA A 179 25.15 -9.21 2.16
N ALA A 180 24.46 -8.56 3.10
CA ALA A 180 23.96 -9.22 4.30
C ALA A 180 22.92 -10.31 3.98
N ARG A 181 22.05 -10.10 2.99
CA ARG A 181 21.08 -11.08 2.50
C ARG A 181 21.78 -12.30 1.91
N LEU A 182 22.74 -12.11 1.02
CA LEU A 182 23.52 -13.18 0.41
C LEU A 182 24.26 -14.01 1.45
N GLU A 183 24.95 -13.37 2.40
CA GLU A 183 25.60 -14.07 3.51
C GLU A 183 24.61 -14.87 4.39
N ALA A 184 23.40 -14.36 4.59
CA ALA A 184 22.37 -15.08 5.33
C ALA A 184 21.85 -16.30 4.55
N GLU A 185 21.68 -16.18 3.24
CA GLU A 185 21.30 -17.28 2.34
C GLU A 185 22.40 -18.35 2.30
N GLU A 186 23.65 -17.97 2.16
CA GLU A 186 24.80 -18.90 2.20
C GLU A 186 24.88 -19.66 3.52
N ARG A 187 24.72 -18.93 4.65
CA ARG A 187 24.70 -19.57 5.97
C ARG A 187 23.50 -20.52 6.15
N ALA A 188 22.34 -20.19 5.57
CA ALA A 188 21.17 -21.05 5.60
C ALA A 188 21.35 -22.29 4.71
N ALA A 189 21.97 -22.15 3.56
CA ALA A 189 22.32 -23.23 2.64
C ALA A 189 23.38 -24.17 3.28
N ALA A 190 24.42 -23.62 3.89
CA ALA A 190 25.43 -24.39 4.61
C ALA A 190 24.84 -25.24 5.77
N ARG A 191 23.85 -24.67 6.50
CA ARG A 191 23.14 -25.42 7.57
C ARG A 191 22.29 -26.55 7.05
N LYS A 192 21.81 -26.50 5.80
CA LYS A 192 21.04 -27.57 5.15
C LYS A 192 21.92 -28.62 4.53
N THR A 193 23.25 -28.35 4.37
CA THR A 193 24.20 -29.32 3.86
C THR A 193 24.35 -30.45 4.88
N MET A 194 24.00 -31.68 4.48
CA MET A 194 24.01 -32.84 5.35
C MET A 194 24.42 -34.08 4.56
N LEU A 195 25.31 -34.88 5.17
CA LEU A 195 25.64 -36.21 4.72
C LEU A 195 25.24 -37.19 5.82
N THR A 196 24.36 -38.13 5.50
CA THR A 196 23.99 -39.23 6.40
C THR A 196 24.47 -40.52 5.76
N MET A 197 25.20 -41.35 6.50
CA MET A 197 25.68 -42.65 6.08
C MET A 197 25.11 -43.71 7.01
N THR A 198 24.43 -44.71 6.46
CA THR A 198 23.80 -45.83 7.22
C THR A 198 24.34 -47.14 6.70
N PRO A 199 25.05 -47.95 7.50
CA PRO A 199 25.43 -49.31 7.11
C PRO A 199 24.21 -50.22 7.02
N ASP A 200 24.16 -51.09 6.03
CA ASP A 200 23.08 -52.08 5.83
C ASP A 200 23.28 -53.39 6.60
N GLY A 201 24.42 -53.54 7.29
CA GLY A 201 24.76 -54.76 8.01
C GLY A 201 25.20 -55.94 7.14
N GLN A 202 25.27 -55.77 5.81
CA GLN A 202 25.65 -56.78 4.83
C GLN A 202 26.90 -56.37 4.00
N GLY A 203 27.67 -55.41 4.53
CA GLY A 203 28.89 -54.94 3.90
C GLY A 203 28.76 -53.70 2.99
N SER A 204 27.55 -53.11 2.90
CA SER A 204 27.29 -51.89 2.14
C SER A 204 26.90 -50.73 3.05
N VAL A 205 27.11 -49.53 2.58
CA VAL A 205 26.74 -48.29 3.26
C VAL A 205 25.89 -47.45 2.32
N HIS A 206 24.69 -47.05 2.78
CA HIS A 206 23.82 -46.15 2.07
C HIS A 206 24.10 -44.74 2.51
N GLY A 207 24.45 -43.86 1.55
CA GLY A 207 24.67 -42.42 1.76
C GLY A 207 23.50 -41.58 1.24
N ARG A 208 23.02 -40.61 2.05
CA ARG A 208 22.12 -39.57 1.62
C ARG A 208 22.81 -38.22 1.84
N PHE A 209 22.86 -37.38 0.83
CA PHE A 209 23.41 -36.04 0.93
C PHE A 209 22.36 -35.01 0.49
N THR A 210 22.43 -33.85 1.10
CA THR A 210 21.69 -32.64 0.71
C THR A 210 22.73 -31.58 0.51
N VAL A 211 22.75 -30.94 -0.67
CA VAL A 211 23.63 -29.82 -1.00
C VAL A 211 22.78 -28.67 -1.53
N PRO A 212 23.21 -27.43 -1.36
CA PRO A 212 22.57 -26.29 -2.01
C PRO A 212 22.59 -26.44 -3.53
N GLU A 213 21.59 -25.95 -4.20
CA GLU A 213 21.60 -25.74 -5.64
C GLU A 213 22.45 -24.49 -5.92
N LEU A 214 23.38 -24.54 -6.88
CA LEU A 214 24.29 -23.45 -7.25
C LEU A 214 23.57 -22.44 -8.15
#